data_e92ebd8ea38698590000ff08399b7a5a
#
_entry.id   e92ebd8ea38698590000ff08399b7a5a
#
_cell.length_a   1.000
_cell.length_b   1.000
_cell.length_c   1.000
_cell.angle_alpha   90.00
_cell.angle_beta   90.00
_cell.angle_gamma   90.00
#
_symmetry.space_group_name_H-M   'P 1'
#
loop_
_entity.id
_entity.type
_entity.pdbx_description
1 polymer ?
#
loop_
_entity_poly.entity_id
_entity_poly.type
_entity_poly.pdbx_seq_one_letter_code
_entity_poly.pdbx_strand_id
1 'polypeptide(L)'
;MRLEEQVEWIKSGGLCVYPTSTQPAVGCLPEKKALDLLFKVKNRSDKKPVSLGVLDLLQASDFVKIPDHLEEFLSFFPRGALTVLLQPSIECDARLGTAGLAIRILDHEIARELVTITGPLSATSANKSGTIPSNSCSVAALELGGRDSGVHWIESVCTGGSPSTLISYPSEIIPNAPRRPEILRKGIVPENEVIEAWMKLI
;
A
#
# COMPACT_ATOMS: atom_id res chain seq x y z
N MET A 1 8.09 -13.30 17.27
CA MET A 1 6.84 -12.81 17.87
C MET A 1 5.69 -13.38 17.07
N ARG A 2 4.65 -13.91 17.69
CA ARG A 2 3.51 -14.53 17.01
C ARG A 2 2.67 -13.47 16.30
N LEU A 3 1.87 -13.86 15.32
CA LEU A 3 1.05 -12.93 14.55
C LEU A 3 0.03 -12.20 15.44
N GLU A 4 -0.55 -12.91 16.41
CA GLU A 4 -1.50 -12.34 17.36
C GLU A 4 -0.90 -11.17 18.16
N GLU A 5 0.36 -11.28 18.57
CA GLU A 5 1.07 -10.20 19.29
C GLU A 5 1.27 -8.97 18.40
N GLN A 6 1.51 -9.17 17.09
CA GLN A 6 1.61 -8.07 16.12
C GLN A 6 0.26 -7.39 15.90
N VAL A 7 -0.81 -8.18 15.81
CA VAL A 7 -2.18 -7.66 15.68
C VAL A 7 -2.54 -6.76 16.86
N GLU A 8 -2.30 -7.23 18.08
CA GLU A 8 -2.58 -6.43 19.29
C GLU A 8 -1.71 -5.16 19.35
N TRP A 9 -0.44 -5.26 18.92
CA TRP A 9 0.43 -4.10 18.83
C TRP A 9 -0.08 -3.05 17.83
N ILE A 10 -0.48 -3.48 16.64
CA ILE A 10 -1.06 -2.61 15.60
C ILE A 10 -2.35 -1.96 16.13
N LYS A 11 -3.25 -2.73 16.75
CA LYS A 11 -4.50 -2.22 17.32
C LYS A 11 -4.28 -1.21 18.44
N SER A 12 -3.15 -1.28 19.15
CA SER A 12 -2.76 -0.28 20.14
C SER A 12 -2.19 1.02 19.54
N GLY A 13 -2.07 1.10 18.22
CA GLY A 13 -1.53 2.25 17.48
C GLY A 13 -0.03 2.14 17.15
N GLY A 14 0.56 0.95 17.31
CA GLY A 14 1.96 0.67 16.98
C GLY A 14 2.18 0.47 15.48
N LEU A 15 3.46 0.45 15.08
CA LEU A 15 3.89 0.18 13.71
C LEU A 15 4.37 -1.27 13.58
N CYS A 16 4.08 -1.89 12.46
CA CYS A 16 4.59 -3.22 12.13
C CYS A 16 5.23 -3.23 10.73
N VAL A 17 6.46 -3.76 10.64
CA VAL A 17 7.06 -4.10 9.37
C VAL A 17 6.62 -5.51 9.01
N TYR A 18 6.01 -5.65 7.84
CA TYR A 18 5.47 -6.89 7.33
C TYR A 18 5.89 -7.16 5.88
N PRO A 19 5.96 -8.44 5.48
CA PRO A 19 6.40 -8.79 4.12
C PRO A 19 5.33 -8.45 3.08
N THR A 20 5.77 -8.10 1.88
CA THR A 20 4.93 -7.97 0.67
C THR A 20 5.53 -8.73 -0.49
N SER A 21 4.82 -8.81 -1.62
CA SER A 21 5.31 -9.42 -2.85
C SER A 21 6.50 -8.69 -3.51
N THR A 22 6.93 -7.56 -2.97
CA THR A 22 8.08 -6.78 -3.48
C THR A 22 9.07 -6.48 -2.37
N GLN A 23 8.86 -5.45 -1.58
CA GLN A 23 9.71 -4.96 -0.50
C GLN A 23 8.96 -4.99 0.82
N PRO A 24 9.61 -5.11 1.98
CA PRO A 24 8.95 -4.95 3.27
C PRO A 24 8.19 -3.63 3.34
N ALA A 25 6.97 -3.70 3.82
CA ALA A 25 6.17 -2.52 4.13
C ALA A 25 6.19 -2.25 5.63
N VAL A 26 6.17 -0.98 6.02
CA VAL A 26 5.81 -0.56 7.37
C VAL A 26 4.38 -0.02 7.33
N GLY A 27 3.55 -0.52 8.22
CA GLY A 27 2.15 -0.17 8.31
C GLY A 27 1.65 0.03 9.72
N CYS A 28 0.53 0.73 9.79
CA CYS A 28 -0.27 0.98 10.98
C CYS A 28 -1.73 1.16 10.57
N LEU A 29 -2.63 1.20 11.53
CA LEU A 29 -4.01 1.60 11.27
C LEU A 29 -4.05 3.01 10.64
N PRO A 30 -5.02 3.28 9.74
CA PRO A 30 -5.16 4.59 9.07
C PRO A 30 -5.73 5.67 10.00
N GLU A 31 -5.23 5.71 11.23
CA GLU A 31 -5.66 6.61 12.30
C GLU A 31 -4.59 7.67 12.58
N LYS A 32 -5.04 8.87 12.97
CA LYS A 32 -4.17 10.02 13.17
C LYS A 32 -2.96 9.71 14.05
N LYS A 33 -3.15 9.11 15.23
CA LYS A 33 -2.08 8.82 16.19
C LYS A 33 -1.02 7.85 15.60
N ALA A 34 -1.47 6.80 14.94
CA ALA A 34 -0.59 5.80 14.33
C ALA A 34 0.16 6.39 13.11
N LEU A 35 -0.50 7.22 12.31
CA LEU A 35 0.12 7.94 11.20
C LEU A 35 1.14 8.99 11.68
N ASP A 36 0.89 9.70 12.82
CA ASP A 36 1.86 10.61 13.44
C ASP A 36 3.17 9.86 13.75
N LEU A 37 3.06 8.67 14.34
CA LEU A 37 4.22 7.82 14.63
C LEU A 37 4.93 7.36 13.35
N LEU A 38 4.17 6.89 12.35
CA LEU A 38 4.72 6.42 11.07
C LEU A 38 5.54 7.51 10.36
N PHE A 39 4.98 8.71 10.24
CA PHE A 39 5.65 9.82 9.56
C PHE A 39 6.88 10.30 10.31
N LYS A 40 6.82 10.34 11.64
CA LYS A 40 7.96 10.66 12.52
C LYS A 40 9.10 9.65 12.32
N VAL A 41 8.82 8.36 12.45
CA VAL A 41 9.83 7.29 12.37
C VAL A 41 10.49 7.24 11.00
N LYS A 42 9.72 7.45 9.92
CA LYS A 42 10.24 7.49 8.55
C LYS A 42 10.94 8.79 8.17
N ASN A 43 10.87 9.83 9.01
CA ASN A 43 11.26 11.19 8.64
C ASN A 43 10.60 11.61 7.30
N ARG A 44 9.27 11.38 7.21
CA ARG A 44 8.50 11.56 5.98
C ARG A 44 7.72 12.86 6.04
N SER A 45 7.81 13.63 4.95
CA SER A 45 7.00 14.85 4.80
C SER A 45 5.51 14.49 4.63
N ASP A 46 4.62 15.22 5.30
CA ASP A 46 3.15 15.09 5.17
C ASP A 46 2.64 15.32 3.74
N LYS A 47 3.43 15.98 2.90
CA LYS A 47 3.15 16.17 1.46
C LYS A 47 3.36 14.90 0.62
N LYS A 48 3.84 13.82 1.20
CA LYS A 48 4.07 12.53 0.53
C LYS A 48 3.12 11.48 1.10
N PRO A 49 1.88 11.36 0.59
CA PRO A 49 0.90 10.42 1.12
C PRO A 49 1.41 8.97 1.11
N VAL A 50 0.81 8.14 1.96
CA VAL A 50 1.05 6.70 1.98
C VAL A 50 -0.18 5.96 1.45
N SER A 51 0.03 4.82 0.79
CA SER A 51 -1.06 3.97 0.33
C SER A 51 -1.66 3.14 1.47
N LEU A 52 -2.85 2.61 1.25
CA LEU A 52 -3.45 1.56 2.06
C LEU A 52 -3.22 0.19 1.40
N GLY A 53 -2.75 -0.76 2.19
CA GLY A 53 -2.75 -2.17 1.88
C GLY A 53 -4.07 -2.80 2.32
N VAL A 54 -4.72 -3.49 1.41
CA VAL A 54 -6.04 -4.11 1.61
C VAL A 54 -6.02 -5.58 1.20
N LEU A 55 -7.00 -6.33 1.69
CA LEU A 55 -7.19 -7.73 1.33
C LEU A 55 -7.67 -7.89 -0.12
N ASP A 56 -8.65 -7.06 -0.51
CA ASP A 56 -9.34 -7.09 -1.81
C ASP A 56 -10.08 -5.77 -2.08
N LEU A 57 -10.79 -5.69 -3.21
CA LEU A 57 -11.58 -4.50 -3.56
C LEU A 57 -12.81 -4.31 -2.66
N LEU A 58 -13.35 -5.38 -2.08
CA LEU A 58 -14.45 -5.27 -1.13
C LEU A 58 -13.99 -4.53 0.13
N GLN A 59 -12.83 -4.89 0.70
CA GLN A 59 -12.27 -4.17 1.83
C GLN A 59 -11.86 -2.73 1.45
N ALA A 60 -11.42 -2.49 0.20
CA ALA A 60 -11.09 -1.15 -0.29
C ALA A 60 -12.33 -0.25 -0.41
N SER A 61 -13.51 -0.81 -0.70
CA SER A 61 -14.75 -0.05 -0.92
C SER A 61 -15.24 0.73 0.31
N ASP A 62 -14.77 0.37 1.50
CA ASP A 62 -15.01 1.15 2.73
C ASP A 62 -14.31 2.53 2.69
N PHE A 63 -13.29 2.70 1.85
CA PHE A 63 -12.45 3.90 1.80
C PHE A 63 -12.52 4.65 0.47
N VAL A 64 -12.77 3.93 -0.62
CA VAL A 64 -12.72 4.50 -1.99
C VAL A 64 -13.90 4.02 -2.83
N LYS A 65 -14.24 4.82 -3.83
CA LYS A 65 -15.16 4.39 -4.89
C LYS A 65 -14.42 3.42 -5.81
N ILE A 66 -15.01 2.25 -6.01
CA ILE A 66 -14.47 1.24 -6.92
C ILE A 66 -15.04 1.52 -8.31
N PRO A 67 -14.22 1.92 -9.30
CA PRO A 67 -14.68 2.12 -10.68
C PRO A 67 -15.11 0.78 -11.32
N ASP A 68 -16.05 0.87 -12.27
CA ASP A 68 -16.38 -0.25 -13.13
C ASP A 68 -15.13 -0.78 -13.84
N HIS A 69 -15.09 -2.09 -14.08
CA HIS A 69 -13.98 -2.78 -14.74
C HIS A 69 -12.60 -2.72 -14.02
N LEU A 70 -12.50 -2.10 -12.83
CA LEU A 70 -11.22 -2.09 -12.10
C LEU A 70 -10.75 -3.50 -11.72
N GLU A 71 -11.67 -4.36 -11.30
CA GLU A 71 -11.34 -5.75 -10.94
C GLU A 71 -10.82 -6.53 -12.16
N GLU A 72 -11.49 -6.40 -13.30
CA GLU A 72 -11.07 -7.00 -14.57
C GLU A 72 -9.71 -6.46 -15.01
N PHE A 73 -9.51 -5.14 -14.93
CA PHE A 73 -8.22 -4.52 -15.24
C PHE A 73 -7.09 -5.07 -14.35
N LEU A 74 -7.33 -5.16 -13.05
CA LEU A 74 -6.31 -5.68 -12.12
C LEU A 74 -6.01 -7.17 -12.34
N SER A 75 -6.94 -7.94 -12.91
CA SER A 75 -6.74 -9.36 -13.21
C SER A 75 -5.68 -9.63 -14.28
N PHE A 76 -5.33 -8.63 -15.09
CA PHE A 76 -4.23 -8.73 -16.07
C PHE A 76 -2.84 -8.73 -15.44
N PHE A 77 -2.72 -8.42 -14.14
CA PHE A 77 -1.44 -8.26 -13.47
C PHE A 77 -1.32 -9.19 -12.26
N PRO A 78 -0.08 -9.56 -11.86
CA PRO A 78 0.13 -10.23 -10.60
C PRO A 78 -0.44 -9.39 -9.44
N ARG A 79 -1.11 -10.04 -8.51
CA ARG A 79 -1.67 -9.38 -7.33
C ARG A 79 -0.56 -8.62 -6.59
N GLY A 80 -0.83 -7.40 -6.15
CA GLY A 80 0.14 -6.55 -5.46
C GLY A 80 1.16 -5.85 -6.37
N ALA A 81 1.18 -6.12 -7.68
CA ALA A 81 2.08 -5.48 -8.62
C ALA A 81 1.70 -4.02 -8.93
N LEU A 82 0.42 -3.69 -8.81
CA LEU A 82 -0.09 -2.33 -8.95
C LEU A 82 -0.52 -1.74 -7.62
N THR A 83 -0.34 -0.44 -7.49
CA THR A 83 -1.01 0.44 -6.53
C THR A 83 -1.85 1.42 -7.31
N VAL A 84 -3.13 1.55 -6.98
CA VAL A 84 -4.09 2.33 -7.77
C VAL A 84 -4.58 3.53 -6.96
N LEU A 85 -4.46 4.73 -7.52
CA LEU A 85 -5.02 5.96 -6.94
C LEU A 85 -6.49 6.06 -7.33
N LEU A 86 -7.38 6.05 -6.33
CA LEU A 86 -8.83 6.05 -6.49
C LEU A 86 -9.46 7.23 -5.75
N GLN A 87 -10.70 7.58 -6.13
CA GLN A 87 -11.46 8.62 -5.46
C GLN A 87 -11.88 8.17 -4.06
N PRO A 88 -11.59 8.92 -2.98
CA PRO A 88 -12.08 8.61 -1.64
C PRO A 88 -13.61 8.62 -1.59
N SER A 89 -14.19 7.70 -0.83
CA SER A 89 -15.63 7.64 -0.51
C SER A 89 -15.95 8.24 0.86
N ILE A 90 -14.91 8.40 1.70
CA ILE A 90 -15.00 8.95 3.05
C ILE A 90 -13.92 10.01 3.26
N GLU A 91 -14.08 10.84 4.28
CA GLU A 91 -13.03 11.75 4.73
C GLU A 91 -11.93 10.96 5.45
N CYS A 92 -10.69 11.14 5.03
CA CYS A 92 -9.52 10.47 5.56
C CYS A 92 -8.46 11.48 6.02
N ASP A 93 -7.51 11.03 6.84
CA ASP A 93 -6.32 11.83 7.17
C ASP A 93 -5.58 12.22 5.88
N ALA A 94 -5.20 13.49 5.77
CA ALA A 94 -4.55 14.04 4.57
C ALA A 94 -3.26 13.30 4.17
N ARG A 95 -2.62 12.61 5.10
CA ARG A 95 -1.42 11.79 4.85
C ARG A 95 -1.70 10.48 4.12
N LEU A 96 -2.97 10.11 3.96
CA LEU A 96 -3.40 9.02 3.07
C LEU A 96 -3.66 9.53 1.65
N GLY A 97 -3.90 10.84 1.49
CA GLY A 97 -4.10 11.52 0.22
C GLY A 97 -5.38 12.37 0.19
N THR A 98 -5.25 13.61 -0.29
CA THR A 98 -6.38 14.55 -0.37
C THR A 98 -7.06 14.53 -1.74
N ALA A 99 -6.29 14.33 -2.81
CA ALA A 99 -6.80 14.28 -4.19
C ALA A 99 -7.13 12.85 -4.67
N GLY A 100 -6.84 11.86 -3.85
CA GLY A 100 -7.06 10.45 -4.12
C GLY A 100 -6.36 9.60 -3.07
N LEU A 101 -6.90 8.42 -2.83
CA LEU A 101 -6.35 7.43 -1.91
C LEU A 101 -5.73 6.29 -2.71
N ALA A 102 -4.45 6.02 -2.47
CA ALA A 102 -3.73 4.96 -3.15
C ALA A 102 -3.99 3.61 -2.46
N ILE A 103 -4.54 2.64 -3.19
CA ILE A 103 -4.90 1.31 -2.70
C ILE A 103 -3.96 0.26 -3.31
N ARG A 104 -3.45 -0.65 -2.50
CA ARG A 104 -2.69 -1.82 -2.95
C ARG A 104 -3.32 -3.09 -2.39
N ILE A 105 -3.76 -3.99 -3.26
CA ILE A 105 -4.21 -5.33 -2.85
C ILE A 105 -2.96 -6.13 -2.47
N LEU A 106 -2.90 -6.61 -1.23
CA LEU A 106 -1.75 -7.36 -0.74
C LEU A 106 -1.80 -8.81 -1.24
N ASP A 107 -0.64 -9.37 -1.61
CA ASP A 107 -0.53 -10.74 -2.12
C ASP A 107 0.16 -11.70 -1.14
N HIS A 108 1.10 -11.22 -0.34
CA HIS A 108 1.82 -12.05 0.61
C HIS A 108 0.88 -12.60 1.69
N GLU A 109 0.90 -13.93 1.94
CA GLU A 109 0.00 -14.63 2.83
C GLU A 109 -0.12 -13.97 4.22
N ILE A 110 1.01 -13.72 4.89
CA ILE A 110 1.04 -13.07 6.19
C ILE A 110 0.45 -11.66 6.16
N ALA A 111 0.72 -10.88 5.10
CA ALA A 111 0.17 -9.54 4.98
C ALA A 111 -1.36 -9.56 4.79
N ARG A 112 -1.85 -10.54 4.04
CA ARG A 112 -3.30 -10.78 3.84
C ARG A 112 -3.98 -11.17 5.14
N GLU A 113 -3.38 -12.10 5.90
CA GLU A 113 -3.88 -12.50 7.21
C GLU A 113 -3.92 -11.30 8.18
N LEU A 114 -2.87 -10.48 8.17
CA LEU A 114 -2.79 -9.28 8.98
C LEU A 114 -3.97 -8.33 8.70
N VAL A 115 -4.19 -7.94 7.44
CA VAL A 115 -5.26 -7.00 7.07
C VAL A 115 -6.66 -7.62 7.16
N THR A 116 -6.77 -8.95 7.17
CA THR A 116 -8.03 -9.63 7.47
C THR A 116 -8.44 -9.40 8.93
N ILE A 117 -7.49 -9.41 9.85
CA ILE A 117 -7.77 -9.31 11.30
C ILE A 117 -7.78 -7.84 11.78
N THR A 118 -6.91 -7.00 11.23
CA THR A 118 -6.79 -5.59 11.66
C THR A 118 -7.65 -4.62 10.88
N GLY A 119 -8.13 -5.01 9.69
CA GLY A 119 -8.57 -4.08 8.65
C GLY A 119 -7.40 -3.52 7.85
N PRO A 120 -7.65 -2.58 6.91
CA PRO A 120 -6.62 -1.97 6.09
C PRO A 120 -5.49 -1.33 6.89
N LEU A 121 -4.26 -1.49 6.41
CA LEU A 121 -3.07 -0.89 7.01
C LEU A 121 -2.41 0.09 6.04
N SER A 122 -1.78 1.13 6.54
CA SER A 122 -0.89 1.91 5.70
C SER A 122 0.21 1.01 5.12
N ALA A 123 0.57 1.20 3.85
CA ALA A 123 1.52 0.38 3.11
C ALA A 123 2.56 1.27 2.42
N THR A 124 3.66 1.51 3.11
CA THR A 124 4.81 2.23 2.56
C THR A 124 6.08 1.40 2.78
N SER A 125 7.07 1.51 1.88
CA SER A 125 8.34 0.78 2.05
C SER A 125 8.97 1.01 3.42
N ALA A 126 9.50 -0.04 4.05
CA ALA A 126 10.04 0.00 5.41
C ALA A 126 11.49 0.54 5.43
N ASN A 127 11.66 1.84 5.10
CA ASN A 127 12.94 2.56 5.10
C ASN A 127 12.73 4.02 5.50
N LYS A 128 13.77 4.70 5.93
CA LYS A 128 13.75 6.17 6.04
C LYS A 128 13.55 6.78 4.66
N SER A 129 12.82 7.90 4.60
CA SER A 129 12.54 8.55 3.30
C SER A 129 13.81 8.88 2.53
N GLY A 130 13.92 8.34 1.31
CA GLY A 130 15.06 8.58 0.41
C GLY A 130 16.20 7.58 0.54
N THR A 131 16.14 6.59 1.45
CA THR A 131 17.13 5.50 1.52
C THR A 131 16.64 4.27 0.74
N ILE A 132 17.55 3.35 0.44
CA ILE A 132 17.23 2.07 -0.20
C ILE A 132 16.64 1.14 0.86
N PRO A 133 15.47 0.52 0.63
CA PRO A 133 14.88 -0.41 1.58
C PRO A 133 15.65 -1.74 1.63
N SER A 134 15.79 -2.32 2.83
CA SER A 134 16.24 -3.70 3.00
C SER A 134 15.15 -4.68 2.56
N ASN A 135 15.54 -5.89 2.13
CA ASN A 135 14.59 -6.97 1.85
C ASN A 135 14.18 -7.75 3.12
N SER A 136 14.94 -7.65 4.20
CA SER A 136 14.63 -8.27 5.49
C SER A 136 13.72 -7.37 6.32
N CYS A 137 12.59 -7.90 6.80
CA CYS A 137 11.68 -7.15 7.66
C CYS A 137 12.33 -6.74 8.97
N SER A 138 13.15 -7.60 9.58
CA SER A 138 13.85 -7.30 10.82
C SER A 138 14.90 -6.19 10.63
N VAL A 139 15.71 -6.28 9.58
CA VAL A 139 16.71 -5.24 9.29
C VAL A 139 16.02 -3.91 9.00
N ALA A 140 14.98 -3.90 8.17
CA ALA A 140 14.20 -2.71 7.85
C ALA A 140 13.57 -2.07 9.10
N ALA A 141 13.05 -2.89 10.03
CA ALA A 141 12.49 -2.39 11.28
C ALA A 141 13.56 -1.76 12.19
N LEU A 142 14.75 -2.38 12.29
CA LEU A 142 15.86 -1.84 13.07
C LEU A 142 16.39 -0.52 12.51
N GLU A 143 16.46 -0.36 11.20
CA GLU A 143 16.82 0.90 10.53
C GLU A 143 15.82 2.03 10.82
N LEU A 144 14.56 1.68 11.10
CA LEU A 144 13.51 2.59 11.54
C LEU A 144 13.49 2.84 13.06
N GLY A 145 14.45 2.28 13.78
CA GLY A 145 14.62 2.44 15.23
C GLY A 145 14.07 1.29 16.07
N GLY A 146 13.51 0.26 15.42
CA GLY A 146 13.06 -0.95 16.10
C GLY A 146 12.00 -0.71 17.17
N ARG A 147 11.94 -1.60 18.16
CA ARG A 147 10.95 -1.56 19.23
C ARG A 147 11.01 -0.29 20.08
N ASP A 148 12.19 0.26 20.28
CA ASP A 148 12.39 1.50 21.05
C ASP A 148 11.69 2.71 20.39
N SER A 149 11.50 2.64 19.08
CA SER A 149 10.76 3.64 18.29
C SER A 149 9.32 3.20 17.97
N GLY A 150 8.81 2.14 18.59
CA GLY A 150 7.45 1.64 18.37
C GLY A 150 7.29 0.87 17.05
N VAL A 151 8.39 0.37 16.46
CA VAL A 151 8.39 -0.40 15.21
C VAL A 151 8.64 -1.87 15.52
N HIS A 152 7.60 -2.68 15.46
CA HIS A 152 7.69 -4.12 15.52
C HIS A 152 7.83 -4.71 14.11
N TRP A 153 8.07 -6.00 14.00
CA TRP A 153 8.16 -6.67 12.70
C TRP A 153 7.75 -8.14 12.75
N ILE A 154 7.37 -8.64 11.61
CA ILE A 154 7.18 -10.06 11.34
C ILE A 154 8.48 -10.57 10.70
N GLU A 155 9.03 -11.67 11.23
CA GLU A 155 10.28 -12.23 10.72
C GLU A 155 10.02 -12.82 9.33
N SER A 156 10.57 -12.17 8.30
CA SER A 156 10.44 -12.58 6.90
C SER A 156 11.44 -11.84 6.02
N VAL A 157 11.65 -12.38 4.82
CA VAL A 157 12.47 -11.77 3.76
C VAL A 157 11.63 -11.67 2.50
N CYS A 158 11.54 -10.48 1.92
CA CYS A 158 10.87 -10.22 0.66
C CYS A 158 11.77 -10.52 -0.54
N THR A 159 11.18 -10.72 -1.71
CA THR A 159 11.93 -10.90 -2.98
C THR A 159 12.78 -9.69 -3.34
N GLY A 160 12.38 -8.50 -2.90
CA GLY A 160 13.05 -7.24 -3.25
C GLY A 160 12.68 -6.73 -4.64
N GLY A 161 13.56 -5.90 -5.19
CA GLY A 161 13.40 -5.33 -6.53
C GLY A 161 12.59 -4.02 -6.55
N SER A 162 11.96 -3.73 -7.70
CA SER A 162 11.17 -2.54 -7.89
C SER A 162 9.90 -2.54 -7.02
N PRO A 163 9.45 -1.38 -6.53
CA PRO A 163 8.17 -1.28 -5.83
C PRO A 163 7.00 -1.58 -6.79
N SER A 164 5.79 -1.67 -6.27
CA SER A 164 4.58 -1.71 -7.10
C SER A 164 4.51 -0.46 -7.99
N THR A 165 4.00 -0.62 -9.22
CA THR A 165 3.74 0.53 -10.09
C THR A 165 2.51 1.28 -9.57
N LEU A 166 2.64 2.60 -9.35
CA LEU A 166 1.52 3.45 -8.93
C LEU A 166 0.89 4.10 -10.17
N ILE A 167 -0.40 3.90 -10.32
CA ILE A 167 -1.19 4.48 -11.40
C ILE A 167 -2.36 5.30 -10.85
N SER A 168 -2.80 6.32 -11.59
CA SER A 168 -4.17 6.83 -11.49
C SER A 168 -5.10 5.95 -12.32
N TYR A 169 -6.32 5.74 -11.87
CA TYR A 169 -7.33 5.00 -12.64
C TYR A 169 -8.54 5.91 -12.89
N PRO A 170 -9.07 5.96 -14.13
CA PRO A 170 -10.23 6.78 -14.43
C PRO A 170 -11.43 6.36 -13.58
N SER A 171 -12.17 7.34 -13.06
CA SER A 171 -13.40 7.08 -12.30
C SER A 171 -14.55 6.58 -13.20
N GLU A 172 -14.49 6.91 -14.49
CA GLU A 172 -15.48 6.53 -15.50
C GLU A 172 -14.78 6.23 -16.82
N ILE A 173 -15.26 5.21 -17.53
CA ILE A 173 -14.88 4.92 -18.92
C ILE A 173 -15.86 5.66 -19.83
N ILE A 174 -15.40 6.73 -20.47
CA ILE A 174 -16.21 7.51 -21.40
C ILE A 174 -15.93 7.02 -22.83
N PRO A 175 -16.91 6.46 -23.55
CA PRO A 175 -16.72 6.06 -24.93
C PRO A 175 -16.23 7.24 -25.79
N ASN A 176 -15.22 7.01 -26.64
CA ASN A 176 -14.61 7.99 -27.55
C ASN A 176 -13.83 9.16 -26.90
N ALA A 177 -13.72 9.21 -25.58
CA ALA A 177 -12.82 10.12 -24.86
C ALA A 177 -12.16 9.38 -23.69
N PRO A 178 -11.45 8.28 -23.93
CA PRO A 178 -10.95 7.43 -22.85
C PRO A 178 -9.84 8.16 -22.09
N ARG A 179 -10.16 8.59 -20.88
CA ARG A 179 -9.09 8.81 -19.90
C ARG A 179 -8.48 7.45 -19.63
N ARG A 180 -7.21 7.29 -19.91
CA ARG A 180 -6.46 6.06 -19.62
C ARG A 180 -5.78 6.16 -18.26
N PRO A 181 -5.40 5.02 -17.65
CA PRO A 181 -4.52 5.03 -16.48
C PRO A 181 -3.21 5.76 -16.78
N GLU A 182 -2.75 6.58 -15.82
CA GLU A 182 -1.47 7.31 -15.91
C GLU A 182 -0.48 6.76 -14.89
N ILE A 183 0.77 6.58 -15.29
CA ILE A 183 1.84 6.16 -14.39
C ILE A 183 2.27 7.34 -13.50
N LEU A 184 1.96 7.26 -12.23
CA LEU A 184 2.38 8.24 -11.23
C LEU A 184 3.75 7.90 -10.62
N ARG A 185 4.09 6.62 -10.58
CA ARG A 185 5.40 6.12 -10.15
C ARG A 185 5.71 4.81 -10.86
N LYS A 186 6.85 4.77 -11.55
CA LYS A 186 7.37 3.54 -12.17
C LYS A 186 7.69 2.49 -11.10
N GLY A 187 7.39 1.23 -11.39
CA GLY A 187 7.61 0.08 -10.52
C GLY A 187 7.77 -1.20 -11.31
N ILE A 188 7.30 -2.31 -10.74
CA ILE A 188 7.50 -3.66 -11.31
C ILE A 188 6.73 -3.89 -12.61
N VAL A 189 5.60 -3.21 -12.82
CA VAL A 189 4.81 -3.29 -14.06
C VAL A 189 5.25 -2.15 -14.98
N PRO A 190 5.75 -2.45 -16.20
CA PRO A 190 6.10 -1.45 -17.21
C PRO A 190 4.87 -0.69 -17.72
N GLU A 191 5.07 0.55 -18.17
CA GLU A 191 4.00 1.42 -18.67
C GLU A 191 3.29 0.83 -19.89
N ASN A 192 4.02 0.21 -20.82
CA ASN A 192 3.43 -0.42 -22.01
C ASN A 192 2.44 -1.54 -21.63
N GLU A 193 2.74 -2.36 -20.61
CA GLU A 193 1.83 -3.42 -20.14
C GLU A 193 0.53 -2.83 -19.56
N VAL A 194 0.64 -1.70 -18.82
CA VAL A 194 -0.54 -0.99 -18.29
C VAL A 194 -1.42 -0.48 -19.42
N ILE A 195 -0.81 0.08 -20.49
CA ILE A 195 -1.52 0.57 -21.65
C ILE A 195 -2.17 -0.59 -22.46
N GLU A 196 -1.42 -1.68 -22.67
CA GLU A 196 -1.93 -2.87 -23.38
C GLU A 196 -3.13 -3.50 -22.64
N ALA A 197 -3.05 -3.62 -21.31
CA ALA A 197 -4.16 -4.10 -20.48
C ALA A 197 -5.39 -3.19 -20.60
N TRP A 198 -5.19 -1.87 -20.58
CA TRP A 198 -6.26 -0.91 -20.77
C TRP A 198 -6.94 -1.05 -22.16
N MET A 199 -6.15 -1.21 -23.21
CA MET A 199 -6.66 -1.39 -24.58
C MET A 199 -7.44 -2.70 -24.79
N LYS A 200 -7.21 -3.71 -23.93
CA LYS A 200 -7.99 -4.96 -23.95
C LYS A 200 -9.33 -4.83 -23.23
N LEU A 201 -9.42 -3.86 -22.33
CA LEU A 201 -10.60 -3.65 -21.48
C LEU A 201 -11.69 -2.81 -22.19
N ILE A 202 -11.28 -1.93 -23.09
CA ILE A 202 -12.16 -0.97 -23.79
C ILE A 202 -12.35 -1.35 -25.25
#